data_af797ff61d8ac5c16229ee4508866b7d
#
_entry.id   af797ff61d8ac5c16229ee4508866b7d
#
_cell.length_a   1.000
_cell.length_b   1.000
_cell.length_c   1.000
_cell.angle_alpha   90.00
_cell.angle_beta   90.00
_cell.angle_gamma   90.00
#
_symmetry.space_group_name_H-M   'P 1'
#
loop_
_entity.id
_entity.type
_entity.pdbx_description
1 polymer ?
#
loop_
_entity_poly.entity_id
_entity_poly.type
_entity_poly.pdbx_seq_one_letter_code
_entity_poly.pdbx_strand_id
1 'polypeptide(L)'
;MGVFVSMYNFFGFRAVLDFGLPAALSGLVYVVYLSGTWSSARAGVLLKRHGHGVVVLASSILMLLGALAAASGSLWITLIGLLVFTASFFALHSTASGWVGLIAERDRAEASSMYVFCYYMGSSILGAATGRAYEALPWAGFVGVLAGLLAALVATGAALWKAEPR
;
A
#
# COMPACT_ATOMS: atom_id res chain seq x y z
N MET A 1 -0.51 -3.71 -4.71
CA MET A 1 -1.42 -2.81 -5.49
C MET A 1 -2.88 -2.97 -5.10
N GLY A 2 -3.47 -4.16 -5.18
CA GLY A 2 -4.90 -4.35 -4.95
C GLY A 2 -5.44 -3.69 -3.67
N VAL A 3 -4.79 -3.90 -2.52
CA VAL A 3 -5.16 -3.26 -1.24
C VAL A 3 -5.11 -1.72 -1.33
N PHE A 4 -4.09 -1.18 -2.01
CA PHE A 4 -3.94 0.26 -2.19
C PHE A 4 -5.11 0.86 -2.99
N VAL A 5 -5.41 0.26 -4.14
CA VAL A 5 -6.52 0.71 -4.99
C VAL A 5 -7.86 0.55 -4.25
N SER A 6 -8.08 -0.57 -3.56
CA SER A 6 -9.30 -0.80 -2.79
C SER A 6 -9.51 0.27 -1.71
N MET A 7 -8.46 0.61 -0.95
CA MET A 7 -8.54 1.66 0.06
C MET A 7 -9.03 2.98 -0.54
N TYR A 8 -8.43 3.43 -1.65
CA TYR A 8 -8.77 4.70 -2.28
C TYR A 8 -10.12 4.70 -3.00
N ASN A 9 -10.48 3.60 -3.67
CA ASN A 9 -11.77 3.48 -4.35
C ASN A 9 -12.93 3.65 -3.38
N PHE A 10 -12.84 3.06 -2.19
CA PHE A 10 -13.94 3.07 -1.22
C PHE A 10 -13.85 4.21 -0.22
N PHE A 11 -12.65 4.79 0.01
CA PHE A 11 -12.53 5.96 0.87
C PHE A 11 -13.30 7.17 0.35
N GLY A 12 -13.38 7.38 -0.96
CA GLY A 12 -14.15 8.47 -1.55
C GLY A 12 -15.63 8.42 -1.13
N PHE A 13 -16.23 7.24 -1.13
CA PHE A 13 -17.62 7.04 -0.66
C PHE A 13 -17.74 7.33 0.84
N ARG A 14 -16.80 6.82 1.64
CA ARG A 14 -16.78 7.08 3.08
C ARG A 14 -16.63 8.57 3.41
N ALA A 15 -15.78 9.28 2.67
CA ALA A 15 -15.56 10.72 2.87
C ALA A 15 -16.87 11.51 2.76
N VAL A 16 -17.74 11.11 1.83
CA VAL A 16 -19.06 11.75 1.63
C VAL A 16 -20.08 11.23 2.63
N LEU A 17 -20.20 9.90 2.78
CA LEU A 17 -21.30 9.28 3.54
C LEU A 17 -21.10 9.37 5.05
N ASP A 18 -19.88 9.13 5.55
CA ASP A 18 -19.60 9.07 6.99
C ASP A 18 -19.09 10.40 7.55
N PHE A 19 -18.29 11.13 6.76
CA PHE A 19 -17.71 12.41 7.21
C PHE A 19 -18.45 13.65 6.69
N GLY A 20 -19.46 13.47 5.84
CA GLY A 20 -20.27 14.56 5.30
C GLY A 20 -19.50 15.54 4.40
N LEU A 21 -18.37 15.11 3.83
CA LEU A 21 -17.58 15.97 2.95
C LEU A 21 -18.30 16.16 1.60
N PRO A 22 -18.33 17.39 1.06
CA PRO A 22 -18.81 17.61 -0.30
C PRO A 22 -18.08 16.72 -1.31
N ALA A 23 -18.79 16.12 -2.26
CA ALA A 23 -18.19 15.25 -3.28
C ALA A 23 -17.04 15.92 -4.05
N ALA A 24 -17.13 17.23 -4.26
CA ALA A 24 -16.05 18.02 -4.88
C ALA A 24 -14.75 18.02 -4.06
N LEU A 25 -14.84 17.90 -2.73
CA LEU A 25 -13.68 17.86 -1.84
C LEU A 25 -13.12 16.45 -1.63
N SER A 26 -13.89 15.41 -1.90
CA SER A 26 -13.42 14.03 -1.75
C SER A 26 -12.21 13.74 -2.64
N GLY A 27 -12.10 14.42 -3.79
CA GLY A 27 -10.94 14.35 -4.68
C GLY A 27 -9.65 14.94 -4.08
N LEU A 28 -9.74 15.82 -3.09
CA LEU A 28 -8.53 16.38 -2.44
C LEU A 28 -7.73 15.33 -1.67
N VAL A 29 -8.34 14.19 -1.33
CA VAL A 29 -7.60 13.08 -0.72
C VAL A 29 -6.41 12.62 -1.58
N TYR A 30 -6.48 12.78 -2.90
CA TYR A 30 -5.39 12.44 -3.80
C TYR A 30 -4.15 13.33 -3.65
N VAL A 31 -4.25 14.49 -2.99
CA VAL A 31 -3.09 15.30 -2.59
C VAL A 31 -2.14 14.49 -1.68
N VAL A 32 -2.68 13.52 -0.94
CA VAL A 32 -1.89 12.59 -0.13
C VAL A 32 -0.88 11.80 -0.97
N TYR A 33 -1.08 11.63 -2.29
CA TYR A 33 -0.11 10.99 -3.18
C TYR A 33 1.23 11.73 -3.26
N LEU A 34 1.27 13.01 -2.94
CA LEU A 34 2.53 13.76 -2.83
C LEU A 34 3.46 13.17 -1.77
N SER A 35 2.90 12.60 -0.68
CA SER A 35 3.69 11.87 0.32
C SER A 35 4.35 10.63 -0.28
N GLY A 36 3.68 9.97 -1.22
CA GLY A 36 4.21 8.84 -1.98
C GLY A 36 5.38 9.23 -2.87
N THR A 37 5.26 10.32 -3.60
CA THR A 37 6.35 10.85 -4.44
C THR A 37 7.58 11.16 -3.60
N TRP A 38 7.38 11.84 -2.46
CA TRP A 38 8.46 12.14 -1.53
C TRP A 38 9.11 10.86 -0.96
N SER A 39 8.32 9.88 -0.54
CA SER A 39 8.83 8.62 0.04
C SER A 39 9.58 7.77 -0.98
N SER A 40 9.10 7.68 -2.23
CA SER A 40 9.80 6.99 -3.32
C SER A 40 11.18 7.60 -3.57
N ALA A 41 11.28 8.94 -3.60
CA ALA A 41 12.56 9.62 -3.76
C ALA A 41 13.53 9.33 -2.60
N ARG A 42 13.01 9.13 -1.38
CA ARG A 42 13.81 8.79 -0.20
C ARG A 42 14.14 7.31 -0.07
N ALA A 43 13.37 6.43 -0.71
CA ALA A 43 13.57 4.98 -0.64
C ALA A 43 14.99 4.58 -1.03
N GLY A 44 15.58 5.19 -2.09
CA GLY A 44 16.96 4.93 -2.49
C GLY A 44 18.02 5.26 -1.43
N VAL A 45 17.80 6.27 -0.59
CA VAL A 45 18.67 6.61 0.53
C VAL A 45 18.54 5.57 1.65
N LEU A 46 17.31 5.14 1.94
CA LEU A 46 17.05 4.12 2.96
C LEU A 46 17.65 2.76 2.57
N LEU A 47 17.56 2.40 1.27
CA LEU A 47 18.16 1.18 0.73
C LEU A 47 19.65 1.12 0.94
N LYS A 48 20.38 2.22 0.70
CA LYS A 48 21.83 2.30 0.89
C LYS A 48 22.24 2.12 2.36
N ARG A 49 21.36 2.45 3.30
CA ARG A 49 21.65 2.37 4.74
C ARG A 49 21.24 1.05 5.38
N HIS A 50 20.13 0.46 4.94
CA HIS A 50 19.46 -0.62 5.66
C HIS A 50 19.24 -1.91 4.84
N GLY A 51 19.51 -1.88 3.52
CA GLY A 51 19.23 -3.01 2.63
C GLY A 51 17.76 -3.07 2.19
N HIS A 52 17.49 -3.94 1.20
CA HIS A 52 16.17 -4.06 0.58
C HIS A 52 15.15 -4.71 1.53
N GLY A 53 15.53 -5.80 2.20
CA GLY A 53 14.64 -6.56 3.08
C GLY A 53 14.12 -5.73 4.26
N VAL A 54 14.98 -4.91 4.88
CA VAL A 54 14.58 -4.03 5.98
C VAL A 54 13.59 -2.97 5.50
N VAL A 55 13.84 -2.34 4.35
CA VAL A 55 12.96 -1.30 3.80
C VAL A 55 11.61 -1.89 3.39
N VAL A 56 11.60 -3.08 2.75
CA VAL A 56 10.37 -3.80 2.40
C VAL A 56 9.56 -4.14 3.65
N LEU A 57 10.19 -4.72 4.67
CA LEU A 57 9.51 -5.10 5.92
C LEU A 57 8.96 -3.87 6.66
N ALA A 58 9.79 -2.85 6.87
CA ALA A 58 9.38 -1.64 7.58
C ALA A 58 8.23 -0.93 6.85
N SER A 59 8.31 -0.81 5.53
CA SER A 59 7.24 -0.20 4.71
C SER A 59 5.95 -1.03 4.77
N SER A 60 6.04 -2.37 4.78
CA SER A 60 4.86 -3.24 4.91
C SER A 60 4.17 -3.06 6.27
N ILE A 61 4.96 -2.97 7.36
CA ILE A 61 4.42 -2.72 8.70
C ILE A 61 3.77 -1.35 8.79
N LEU A 62 4.44 -0.30 8.31
CA LEU A 62 3.89 1.05 8.31
C LEU A 62 2.62 1.16 7.47
N MET A 63 2.57 0.45 6.33
CA MET A 63 1.37 0.38 5.49
C MET A 63 0.19 -0.27 6.24
N LEU A 64 0.44 -1.35 6.98
CA LEU A 64 -0.56 -1.99 7.83
C LEU A 64 -1.06 -1.05 8.94
N LEU A 65 -0.14 -0.39 9.65
CA LEU A 65 -0.49 0.57 10.71
C LEU A 65 -1.29 1.76 10.15
N GLY A 66 -0.90 2.28 8.99
CA GLY A 66 -1.64 3.33 8.29
C GLY A 66 -3.06 2.90 7.91
N ALA A 67 -3.23 1.67 7.42
CA ALA A 67 -4.55 1.12 7.11
C ALA A 67 -5.41 0.99 8.36
N LEU A 68 -4.85 0.47 9.47
CA LEU A 68 -5.57 0.36 10.74
C LEU A 68 -5.98 1.74 11.30
N ALA A 69 -5.11 2.75 11.22
CA ALA A 69 -5.45 4.11 11.59
C ALA A 69 -6.58 4.68 10.70
N ALA A 70 -6.61 4.32 9.42
CA ALA A 70 -7.68 4.71 8.51
C ALA A 70 -9.03 4.05 8.82
N ALA A 71 -9.10 3.05 9.70
CA ALA A 71 -10.36 2.50 10.21
C ALA A 71 -11.05 3.41 11.24
N SER A 72 -10.37 4.43 11.76
CA SER A 72 -10.89 5.35 12.79
C SER A 72 -12.16 6.08 12.35
N GLY A 73 -13.06 6.37 13.30
CA GLY A 73 -14.20 7.26 13.11
C GLY A 73 -13.83 8.74 13.01
N SER A 74 -12.58 9.12 13.31
CA SER A 74 -12.10 10.51 13.21
C SER A 74 -11.51 10.77 11.82
N LEU A 75 -11.99 11.82 11.14
CA LEU A 75 -11.47 12.24 9.84
C LEU A 75 -9.95 12.51 9.89
N TRP A 76 -9.46 13.20 10.92
CA TRP A 76 -8.05 13.56 11.04
C TRP A 76 -7.16 12.33 11.22
N ILE A 77 -7.56 11.35 12.04
CA ILE A 77 -6.82 10.11 12.23
C ILE A 77 -6.81 9.31 10.92
N THR A 78 -7.95 9.27 10.22
CA THR A 78 -8.07 8.62 8.92
C THR A 78 -7.15 9.26 7.87
N LEU A 79 -7.08 10.59 7.79
CA LEU A 79 -6.18 11.28 6.86
C LEU A 79 -4.71 11.04 7.17
N ILE A 80 -4.31 11.05 8.45
CA ILE A 80 -2.95 10.69 8.87
C ILE A 80 -2.67 9.22 8.51
N GLY A 81 -3.63 8.33 8.76
CA GLY A 81 -3.52 6.93 8.38
C GLY A 81 -3.30 6.74 6.88
N LEU A 82 -4.08 7.44 6.04
CA LEU A 82 -3.93 7.42 4.59
C LEU A 82 -2.59 7.98 4.12
N LEU A 83 -2.08 9.03 4.78
CA LEU A 83 -0.78 9.61 4.49
C LEU A 83 0.34 8.59 4.74
N VAL A 84 0.34 7.95 5.92
CA VAL A 84 1.31 6.89 6.27
C VAL A 84 1.17 5.70 5.33
N PHE A 85 -0.06 5.24 5.08
CA PHE A 85 -0.38 4.13 4.18
C PHE A 85 0.17 4.38 2.77
N THR A 86 -0.06 5.58 2.22
CA THR A 86 0.38 5.96 0.88
C THR A 86 1.89 6.09 0.80
N ALA A 87 2.52 6.82 1.71
CA ALA A 87 3.97 6.96 1.74
C ALA A 87 4.66 5.59 1.82
N SER A 88 4.14 4.70 2.67
CA SER A 88 4.67 3.35 2.84
C SER A 88 4.47 2.47 1.60
N PHE A 89 3.32 2.55 0.95
CA PHE A 89 3.06 1.84 -0.30
C PHE A 89 4.07 2.23 -1.40
N PHE A 90 4.30 3.52 -1.60
CA PHE A 90 5.21 3.99 -2.65
C PHE A 90 6.67 3.64 -2.34
N ALA A 91 7.11 3.72 -1.08
CA ALA A 91 8.44 3.26 -0.67
C ALA A 91 8.61 1.76 -0.92
N LEU A 92 7.61 0.95 -0.52
CA LEU A 92 7.59 -0.49 -0.74
C LEU A 92 7.64 -0.84 -2.22
N HIS A 93 6.75 -0.23 -3.02
CA HIS A 93 6.64 -0.50 -4.45
C HIS A 93 7.93 -0.14 -5.21
N SER A 94 8.49 1.04 -4.97
CA SER A 94 9.73 1.46 -5.64
C SER A 94 10.90 0.56 -5.24
N THR A 95 10.99 0.14 -3.98
CA THR A 95 11.99 -0.80 -3.49
C THR A 95 11.84 -2.17 -4.13
N ALA A 96 10.65 -2.75 -4.10
CA ALA A 96 10.40 -4.09 -4.63
C ALA A 96 10.61 -4.15 -6.15
N SER A 97 10.12 -3.15 -6.89
CA SER A 97 10.30 -3.06 -8.34
C SER A 97 11.78 -2.99 -8.73
N GLY A 98 12.57 -2.16 -8.04
CA GLY A 98 14.01 -2.08 -8.26
C GLY A 98 14.74 -3.38 -7.89
N TRP A 99 14.36 -4.00 -6.78
CA TRP A 99 14.99 -5.23 -6.29
C TRP A 99 14.76 -6.42 -7.23
N VAL A 100 13.56 -6.58 -7.76
CA VAL A 100 13.25 -7.61 -8.77
C VAL A 100 14.19 -7.52 -9.97
N GLY A 101 14.42 -6.32 -10.49
CA GLY A 101 15.35 -6.11 -11.62
C GLY A 101 16.82 -6.38 -11.26
N LEU A 102 17.21 -6.22 -9.99
CA LEU A 102 18.57 -6.54 -9.53
C LEU A 102 18.79 -8.04 -9.39
N ILE A 103 17.82 -8.79 -8.83
CA ILE A 103 17.93 -10.23 -8.60
C ILE A 103 17.92 -11.02 -9.92
N ALA A 104 17.20 -10.53 -10.92
CA ALA A 104 17.03 -11.22 -12.20
C ALA A 104 18.28 -11.22 -13.10
N GLU A 105 19.36 -10.54 -12.73
CA GLU A 105 20.66 -10.47 -13.41
C GLU A 105 20.60 -10.38 -14.95
N ARG A 106 20.27 -11.50 -15.65
CA ARG A 106 20.20 -11.61 -17.11
C ARG A 106 18.85 -11.27 -17.70
N ASP A 107 17.75 -11.66 -17.02
CA ASP A 107 16.37 -11.58 -17.54
C ASP A 107 15.59 -10.44 -16.89
N ARG A 108 16.25 -9.28 -16.76
CA ARG A 108 15.70 -8.10 -16.04
C ARG A 108 14.39 -7.59 -16.65
N ALA A 109 14.26 -7.63 -17.98
CA ALA A 109 13.08 -7.16 -18.68
C ALA A 109 11.87 -8.08 -18.41
N GLU A 110 12.06 -9.40 -18.47
CA GLU A 110 11.05 -10.40 -18.18
C GLU A 110 10.60 -10.33 -16.71
N ALA A 111 11.55 -10.26 -15.77
CA ALA A 111 11.26 -10.17 -14.35
C ALA A 111 10.48 -8.90 -14.01
N SER A 112 10.88 -7.76 -14.59
CA SER A 112 10.16 -6.49 -14.42
C SER A 112 8.76 -6.55 -15.03
N SER A 113 8.61 -7.16 -16.19
CA SER A 113 7.31 -7.35 -16.85
C SER A 113 6.40 -8.25 -16.02
N MET A 114 6.92 -9.34 -15.46
CA MET A 114 6.18 -10.23 -14.56
C MET A 114 5.75 -9.51 -13.27
N TYR A 115 6.64 -8.71 -12.69
CA TYR A 115 6.30 -7.88 -11.53
C TYR A 115 5.13 -6.93 -11.83
N VAL A 116 5.19 -6.22 -12.95
CA VAL A 116 4.12 -5.30 -13.40
C VAL A 116 2.83 -6.05 -13.68
N PHE A 117 2.92 -7.23 -14.33
CA PHE A 117 1.77 -8.08 -14.57
C PHE A 117 1.10 -8.50 -13.26
N CYS A 118 1.85 -9.05 -12.29
CA CYS A 118 1.32 -9.43 -10.97
C CYS A 118 0.75 -8.22 -10.21
N TYR A 119 1.37 -7.06 -10.34
CA TYR A 119 0.93 -5.81 -9.75
C TYR A 119 -0.47 -5.40 -10.23
N TYR A 120 -0.72 -5.42 -11.55
CA TYR A 120 -2.01 -5.06 -12.13
C TYR A 120 -3.06 -6.18 -11.98
N MET A 121 -2.66 -7.44 -12.12
CA MET A 121 -3.56 -8.59 -11.86
C MET A 121 -4.05 -8.59 -10.41
N GLY A 122 -3.14 -8.37 -9.45
CA GLY A 122 -3.51 -8.22 -8.05
C GLY A 122 -4.47 -7.04 -7.82
N SER A 123 -4.27 -5.93 -8.53
CA SER A 123 -5.18 -4.78 -8.48
C SER A 123 -6.59 -5.13 -8.98
N SER A 124 -6.68 -5.82 -10.11
CA SER A 124 -7.96 -6.18 -10.72
C SER A 124 -8.73 -7.21 -9.88
N ILE A 125 -8.05 -8.29 -9.47
CA ILE A 125 -8.68 -9.38 -8.71
C ILE A 125 -9.09 -8.90 -7.31
N LEU A 126 -8.17 -8.27 -6.57
CA LEU A 126 -8.46 -7.80 -5.23
C LEU A 126 -9.40 -6.61 -5.24
N GLY A 127 -9.30 -5.71 -6.23
CA GLY A 127 -10.23 -4.60 -6.39
C GLY A 127 -11.67 -5.08 -6.54
N ALA A 128 -11.91 -6.09 -7.37
CA ALA A 128 -13.24 -6.69 -7.54
C ALA A 128 -13.70 -7.46 -6.28
N ALA A 129 -12.81 -8.26 -5.67
CA ALA A 129 -13.16 -9.06 -4.49
C ALA A 129 -13.47 -8.18 -3.26
N THR A 130 -12.72 -7.11 -3.06
CA THR A 130 -12.91 -6.20 -1.92
C THR A 130 -14.16 -5.33 -2.04
N GLY A 131 -14.72 -5.16 -3.26
CA GLY A 131 -16.03 -4.52 -3.46
C GLY A 131 -17.13 -5.23 -2.69
N ARG A 132 -17.18 -6.56 -2.75
CA ARG A 132 -18.16 -7.37 -2.00
C ARG A 132 -17.98 -7.22 -0.48
N ALA A 133 -16.73 -7.13 -0.01
CA ALA A 133 -16.45 -6.90 1.40
C ALA A 133 -16.91 -5.50 1.85
N TYR A 134 -16.76 -4.49 1.01
CA TYR A 134 -17.22 -3.14 1.28
C TYR A 134 -18.76 -3.06 1.36
N GLU A 135 -19.48 -3.78 0.48
CA GLU A 135 -20.94 -3.82 0.49
C GLU A 135 -21.49 -4.59 1.69
N ALA A 136 -20.80 -5.64 2.15
CA ALA A 136 -21.28 -6.53 3.20
C ALA A 136 -20.88 -6.12 4.62
N LEU A 137 -19.85 -5.31 4.78
CA LEU A 137 -19.25 -5.00 6.08
C LEU A 137 -19.24 -3.49 6.35
N PRO A 138 -19.34 -3.08 7.63
CA PRO A 138 -19.04 -1.71 8.01
C PRO A 138 -17.58 -1.39 7.69
N TRP A 139 -17.26 -0.09 7.58
CA TRP A 139 -15.90 0.35 7.18
C TRP A 139 -14.75 -0.31 7.95
N ALA A 140 -14.87 -0.43 9.28
CA ALA A 140 -13.86 -1.09 10.09
C ALA A 140 -13.68 -2.57 9.71
N GLY A 141 -14.76 -3.27 9.35
CA GLY A 141 -14.72 -4.65 8.86
C GLY A 141 -14.05 -4.75 7.47
N PHE A 142 -14.39 -3.84 6.57
CA PHE A 142 -13.73 -3.73 5.27
C PHE A 142 -12.20 -3.49 5.43
N VAL A 143 -11.80 -2.53 6.27
CA VAL A 143 -10.39 -2.29 6.57
C VAL A 143 -9.75 -3.52 7.23
N GLY A 144 -10.50 -4.26 8.05
CA GLY A 144 -10.04 -5.52 8.63
C GLY A 144 -9.65 -6.57 7.58
N VAL A 145 -10.44 -6.69 6.49
CA VAL A 145 -10.09 -7.56 5.35
C VAL A 145 -8.79 -7.07 4.68
N LEU A 146 -8.67 -5.77 4.44
CA LEU A 146 -7.44 -5.21 3.87
C LEU A 146 -6.23 -5.43 4.80
N ALA A 147 -6.42 -5.28 6.11
CA ALA A 147 -5.38 -5.53 7.11
C ALA A 147 -4.92 -6.99 7.13
N GLY A 148 -5.82 -7.95 6.94
CA GLY A 148 -5.48 -9.37 6.77
C GLY A 148 -4.55 -9.61 5.58
N LEU A 149 -4.83 -8.99 4.44
CA LEU A 149 -3.97 -9.04 3.24
C LEU A 149 -2.61 -8.37 3.49
N LEU A 150 -2.60 -7.25 4.22
CA LEU A 150 -1.35 -6.56 4.59
C LEU A 150 -0.53 -7.35 5.61
N ALA A 151 -1.16 -8.10 6.53
CA ALA A 151 -0.45 -9.00 7.43
C ALA A 151 0.28 -10.12 6.66
N ALA A 152 -0.35 -10.67 5.62
CA ALA A 152 0.32 -11.61 4.72
C ALA A 152 1.52 -10.96 3.99
N LEU A 153 1.37 -9.69 3.57
CA LEU A 153 2.47 -8.92 2.97
C LEU A 153 3.61 -8.69 3.96
N VAL A 154 3.31 -8.38 5.23
CA VAL A 154 4.32 -8.24 6.31
C VAL A 154 5.06 -9.57 6.52
N ALA A 155 4.34 -10.69 6.56
CA ALA A 155 4.95 -12.02 6.69
C ALA A 155 5.91 -12.32 5.51
N THR A 156 5.50 -11.98 4.28
CA THR A 156 6.35 -12.09 3.08
C THR A 156 7.59 -11.20 3.20
N GLY A 157 7.41 -9.94 3.62
CA GLY A 157 8.52 -9.01 3.85
C GLY A 157 9.52 -9.52 4.90
N ALA A 158 9.02 -10.13 5.99
CA ALA A 158 9.86 -10.74 7.00
C ALA A 158 10.65 -11.96 6.49
N ALA A 159 10.05 -12.77 5.63
CA ALA A 159 10.73 -13.89 4.98
C ALA A 159 11.84 -13.41 4.04
N LEU A 160 11.56 -12.40 3.23
CA LEU A 160 12.54 -11.79 2.32
C LEU A 160 13.71 -11.15 3.08
N TRP A 161 13.43 -10.44 4.16
CA TRP A 161 14.48 -9.87 5.03
C TRP A 161 15.41 -10.93 5.61
N LYS A 162 14.87 -12.09 6.03
CA LYS A 162 15.67 -13.21 6.54
C LYS A 162 16.51 -13.89 5.46
N ALA A 163 16.02 -13.89 4.22
CA ALA A 163 16.68 -14.52 3.08
C ALA A 163 17.72 -13.61 2.40
N GLU A 164 17.75 -12.31 2.71
CA GLU A 164 18.72 -11.36 2.13
C GLU A 164 20.14 -11.69 2.67
N PRO A 165 21.13 -11.93 1.80
CA PRO A 165 22.52 -12.11 2.21
C PRO A 165 23.03 -10.87 2.95
N ARG A 166 23.60 -11.06 4.12
CA ARG A 166 24.20 -9.98 4.93
C ARG A 166 25.63 -9.71 4.54
#